data_ebdf2d1495e8f156fec68cc2ac64d919
#
_entry.id   ebdf2d1495e8f156fec68cc2ac64d919
#
_cell.length_a   1.000
_cell.length_b   1.000
_cell.length_c   1.000
_cell.angle_alpha   90.00
_cell.angle_beta   90.00
_cell.angle_gamma   90.00
#
_symmetry.space_group_name_H-M   'P 1'
#
loop_
_entity.id
_entity.type
_entity.pdbx_description
1 polymer ?
#
loop_
_entity_poly.entity_id
_entity_poly.type
_entity_poly.pdbx_seq_one_letter_code
_entity_poly.pdbx_strand_id
1 'polypeptide(L)'
;TRWSRRHQQLNHLRDLKPEDDVHEFLQKRLNASKRTLLGKPQEEWLARQLTASKKRGAVWQVLGQQVLMGKLSIPEIPADALASMTLSDYSRARVESAQQLAPLGLPLNLDAWDGYPAARTRLYRALLKSASNPISLAGDTHNGWAFNLADNKGKAVGVEIGTPGVTSPGLETYLPMPSTEMASLLLESSPELAAVDTAQRGWTEMTLTPEAMTSQWRFVSSVALPTYTTTTGPLMECRAGARKLS
;
A
#
# COMPACT_ATOMS: atom_id res chain seq x y z
N THR A 1 -18.34 7.15 1.64
CA THR A 1 -17.49 5.96 1.54
C THR A 1 -16.81 5.86 0.18
N ARG A 2 -15.69 5.14 0.10
CA ARG A 2 -14.94 4.88 -1.15
C ARG A 2 -15.84 4.31 -2.26
N TRP A 3 -16.67 3.34 -1.94
CA TRP A 3 -17.54 2.64 -2.88
C TRP A 3 -18.54 3.53 -3.62
N SER A 4 -19.09 4.53 -2.97
CA SER A 4 -20.10 5.40 -3.58
C SER A 4 -19.53 6.60 -4.31
N ARG A 5 -18.23 6.88 -4.20
CA ARG A 5 -17.64 8.13 -4.69
C ARG A 5 -16.44 7.97 -5.60
N ARG A 6 -15.83 6.79 -5.65
CA ARG A 6 -14.69 6.52 -6.53
C ARG A 6 -15.14 6.36 -7.98
N HIS A 7 -14.26 6.67 -8.88
CA HIS A 7 -14.40 6.24 -10.27
C HIS A 7 -14.27 4.71 -10.36
N GLN A 8 -14.77 4.14 -11.48
CA GLN A 8 -14.65 2.70 -11.72
C GLN A 8 -13.21 2.24 -11.52
N GLN A 9 -13.07 1.18 -10.73
CA GLN A 9 -11.81 0.49 -10.55
C GLN A 9 -11.34 -0.09 -11.88
N LEU A 10 -10.07 0.14 -12.21
CA LEU A 10 -9.39 -0.54 -13.30
C LEU A 10 -8.86 -1.89 -12.82
N ASN A 11 -8.69 -2.81 -13.77
CA ASN A 11 -8.13 -4.13 -13.52
C ASN A 11 -7.28 -4.55 -14.72
N HIS A 12 -6.06 -5.03 -14.49
CA HIS A 12 -5.14 -5.38 -15.56
C HIS A 12 -5.75 -6.43 -16.52
N LEU A 13 -6.33 -7.51 -15.97
CA LEU A 13 -6.89 -8.59 -16.78
C LEU A 13 -8.11 -8.21 -17.59
N ARG A 14 -8.92 -7.25 -17.09
CA ARG A 14 -10.16 -6.82 -17.75
C ARG A 14 -9.93 -5.65 -18.70
N ASP A 15 -9.08 -4.71 -18.28
CA ASP A 15 -9.02 -3.38 -18.88
C ASP A 15 -7.75 -3.14 -19.70
N LEU A 16 -6.83 -4.10 -19.72
CA LEU A 16 -5.62 -4.10 -20.54
C LEU A 16 -5.51 -5.45 -21.24
N LYS A 17 -5.76 -5.47 -22.54
CA LYS A 17 -5.64 -6.66 -23.39
C LYS A 17 -4.24 -6.71 -23.99
N PRO A 18 -3.79 -7.90 -24.46
CA PRO A 18 -2.46 -8.05 -25.08
C PRO A 18 -2.21 -7.12 -26.28
N GLU A 19 -3.27 -6.79 -27.02
CA GLU A 19 -3.24 -5.89 -28.17
C GLU A 19 -3.32 -4.40 -27.81
N ASP A 20 -3.62 -4.07 -26.55
CA ASP A 20 -3.76 -2.68 -26.10
C ASP A 20 -2.39 -1.98 -26.00
N ASP A 21 -2.35 -0.71 -26.36
CA ASP A 21 -1.19 0.14 -26.07
C ASP A 21 -1.15 0.47 -24.58
N VAL A 22 -0.16 -0.13 -23.89
CA VAL A 22 0.06 0.10 -22.45
C VAL A 22 0.28 1.58 -22.15
N HIS A 23 0.96 2.32 -23.04
CA HIS A 23 1.19 3.75 -22.87
C HIS A 23 -0.14 4.51 -22.91
N GLU A 24 -1.02 4.16 -23.84
CA GLU A 24 -2.37 4.75 -23.90
C GLU A 24 -3.19 4.42 -22.65
N PHE A 25 -3.16 3.17 -22.17
CA PHE A 25 -3.81 2.78 -20.92
C PHE A 25 -3.32 3.63 -19.74
N LEU A 26 -2.00 3.76 -19.59
CA LEU A 26 -1.41 4.57 -18.52
C LEU A 26 -1.81 6.03 -18.63
N GLN A 27 -1.69 6.66 -19.79
CA GLN A 27 -1.90 8.10 -19.94
C GLN A 27 -3.39 8.48 -19.94
N LYS A 28 -4.23 7.77 -20.69
CA LYS A 28 -5.62 8.15 -20.88
C LYS A 28 -6.57 7.53 -19.85
N ARG A 29 -6.24 6.37 -19.31
CA ARG A 29 -7.12 5.67 -18.37
C ARG A 29 -6.62 5.77 -16.94
N LEU A 30 -5.43 5.24 -16.62
CA LEU A 30 -4.93 5.19 -15.24
C LEU A 30 -4.61 6.58 -14.69
N ASN A 31 -3.85 7.39 -15.43
CA ASN A 31 -3.43 8.73 -15.02
C ASN A 31 -4.45 9.84 -15.34
N ALA A 32 -5.66 9.51 -15.79
CA ALA A 32 -6.66 10.50 -16.11
C ALA A 32 -6.88 11.47 -14.93
N SER A 33 -6.69 12.77 -15.17
CA SER A 33 -6.62 13.81 -14.13
C SER A 33 -7.89 13.93 -13.27
N LYS A 34 -9.04 13.58 -13.85
CA LYS A 34 -10.35 13.60 -13.17
C LYS A 34 -10.60 12.37 -12.30
N ARG A 35 -9.79 11.31 -12.40
CA ARG A 35 -9.99 10.11 -11.58
C ARG A 35 -9.88 10.46 -10.10
N THR A 36 -10.78 9.93 -9.30
CA THR A 36 -10.82 10.14 -7.86
C THR A 36 -11.15 8.84 -7.12
N LEU A 37 -10.55 8.67 -5.95
CA LEU A 37 -10.84 7.59 -5.02
C LEU A 37 -11.84 8.03 -3.95
N LEU A 38 -11.73 9.26 -3.46
CA LEU A 38 -12.54 9.81 -2.37
C LEU A 38 -13.76 10.61 -2.88
N GLY A 39 -13.70 11.11 -4.12
CA GLY A 39 -14.63 12.10 -4.63
C GLY A 39 -14.32 13.51 -4.10
N LYS A 40 -14.65 14.52 -4.89
CA LYS A 40 -14.33 15.92 -4.61
C LYS A 40 -14.79 16.40 -3.23
N PRO A 41 -16.02 16.10 -2.75
CA PRO A 41 -16.45 16.58 -1.44
C PRO A 41 -15.59 16.06 -0.29
N GLN A 42 -15.13 14.80 -0.36
CA GLN A 42 -14.29 14.22 0.68
C GLN A 42 -12.84 14.71 0.58
N GLU A 43 -12.30 14.89 -0.64
CA GLU A 43 -10.99 15.50 -0.85
C GLU A 43 -10.94 16.92 -0.23
N GLU A 44 -11.98 17.74 -0.46
CA GLU A 44 -12.09 19.09 0.09
C GLU A 44 -12.27 19.09 1.61
N TRP A 45 -13.13 18.19 2.14
CA TRP A 45 -13.30 18.02 3.57
C TRP A 45 -11.97 17.68 4.26
N LEU A 46 -11.24 16.69 3.72
CA LEU A 46 -9.96 16.25 4.28
C LEU A 46 -8.94 17.40 4.28
N ALA A 47 -8.84 18.15 3.19
CA ALA A 47 -7.94 19.31 3.13
C ALA A 47 -8.25 20.37 4.20
N ARG A 48 -9.56 20.63 4.46
CA ARG A 48 -9.97 21.52 5.56
C ARG A 48 -9.60 20.96 6.92
N GLN A 49 -9.82 19.65 7.17
CA GLN A 49 -9.47 19.00 8.44
C GLN A 49 -7.97 19.00 8.72
N LEU A 50 -7.15 18.72 7.72
CA LEU A 50 -5.68 18.80 7.82
C LEU A 50 -5.23 20.23 8.21
N THR A 51 -5.76 21.23 7.54
CA THR A 51 -5.47 22.64 7.86
C THR A 51 -5.90 23.01 9.28
N ALA A 52 -7.09 22.58 9.70
CA ALA A 52 -7.59 22.84 11.05
C ALA A 52 -6.75 22.10 12.11
N SER A 53 -6.36 20.85 11.85
CA SER A 53 -5.49 20.07 12.73
C SER A 53 -4.14 20.75 12.96
N LYS A 54 -3.49 21.17 11.87
CA LYS A 54 -2.22 21.90 11.93
C LYS A 54 -2.36 23.23 12.71
N LYS A 55 -3.43 23.98 12.47
CA LYS A 55 -3.69 25.24 13.20
C LYS A 55 -3.87 25.05 14.71
N ARG A 56 -4.42 23.90 15.14
CA ARG A 56 -4.54 23.54 16.56
C ARG A 56 -3.24 23.06 17.19
N GLY A 57 -2.14 23.01 16.45
CA GLY A 57 -0.84 22.56 16.94
C GLY A 57 -0.70 21.03 17.04
N ALA A 58 -1.58 20.25 16.39
CA ALA A 58 -1.45 18.81 16.41
C ALA A 58 -0.13 18.40 15.71
N VAL A 59 0.69 17.64 16.42
CA VAL A 59 1.99 17.17 15.92
C VAL A 59 1.77 16.15 14.79
N TRP A 60 0.84 15.22 14.98
CA TRP A 60 0.56 14.13 14.04
C TRP A 60 -0.80 14.29 13.37
N GLN A 61 -0.89 13.96 12.10
CA GLN A 61 -2.14 13.81 11.34
C GLN A 61 -2.24 12.36 10.88
N VAL A 62 -3.05 11.56 11.60
CA VAL A 62 -3.26 10.15 11.29
C VAL A 62 -4.47 9.99 10.38
N LEU A 63 -4.25 9.40 9.21
CA LEU A 63 -5.27 9.09 8.23
C LEU A 63 -5.61 7.59 8.34
N GLY A 64 -6.67 7.25 9.07
CA GLY A 64 -7.24 5.90 9.04
C GLY A 64 -8.01 5.71 7.73
N GLN A 65 -7.53 4.83 6.88
CA GLN A 65 -8.12 4.60 5.58
C GLN A 65 -8.09 3.10 5.21
N GLN A 66 -8.68 2.71 4.10
CA GLN A 66 -8.91 1.32 3.81
C GLN A 66 -7.74 0.64 3.08
N VAL A 67 -7.18 1.28 2.04
CA VAL A 67 -6.27 0.66 1.08
C VAL A 67 -4.90 1.33 1.08
N LEU A 68 -3.87 0.61 0.66
CA LEU A 68 -2.50 1.10 0.62
C LEU A 68 -2.35 2.35 -0.25
N MET A 69 -1.58 3.31 0.23
CA MET A 69 -1.25 4.56 -0.44
C MET A 69 0.15 4.54 -1.06
N GLY A 70 1.08 3.79 -0.46
CA GLY A 70 2.41 3.56 -1.00
C GLY A 70 2.35 2.88 -2.36
N LYS A 71 3.36 3.12 -3.18
CA LYS A 71 3.46 2.53 -4.52
C LYS A 71 4.01 1.12 -4.44
N LEU A 72 3.27 0.19 -5.03
CA LEU A 72 3.69 -1.20 -5.20
C LEU A 72 3.74 -1.54 -6.69
N SER A 73 4.91 -1.89 -7.17
CA SER A 73 5.10 -2.43 -8.52
C SER A 73 4.90 -3.95 -8.53
N ILE A 74 4.51 -4.48 -9.68
CA ILE A 74 4.51 -5.92 -9.89
C ILE A 74 5.96 -6.40 -9.85
N PRO A 75 6.35 -7.31 -8.93
CA PRO A 75 7.71 -7.84 -8.89
C PRO A 75 7.93 -8.82 -10.05
N GLU A 76 9.12 -8.83 -10.61
CA GLU A 76 9.56 -9.89 -11.54
C GLU A 76 9.95 -11.13 -10.73
N ILE A 77 9.21 -12.21 -10.91
CA ILE A 77 9.50 -13.50 -10.26
C ILE A 77 10.44 -14.31 -11.17
N PRO A 78 11.58 -14.80 -10.67
CA PRO A 78 12.48 -15.65 -11.44
C PRO A 78 11.75 -16.86 -12.04
N ALA A 79 12.07 -17.21 -13.29
CA ALA A 79 11.35 -18.25 -14.03
C ALA A 79 11.44 -19.64 -13.37
N ASP A 80 12.57 -19.96 -12.76
CA ASP A 80 12.79 -21.19 -11.99
C ASP A 80 11.96 -21.22 -10.70
N ALA A 81 11.88 -20.11 -9.99
CA ALA A 81 11.00 -19.98 -8.82
C ALA A 81 9.53 -20.16 -9.23
N LEU A 82 9.11 -19.50 -10.32
CA LEU A 82 7.74 -19.64 -10.83
C LEU A 82 7.41 -21.08 -11.27
N ALA A 83 8.34 -21.75 -11.94
CA ALA A 83 8.18 -23.13 -12.38
C ALA A 83 8.07 -24.13 -11.21
N SER A 84 8.67 -23.82 -10.07
CA SER A 84 8.63 -24.66 -8.86
C SER A 84 7.31 -24.54 -8.08
N MET A 85 6.48 -23.52 -8.35
CA MET A 85 5.24 -23.27 -7.61
C MET A 85 4.11 -24.18 -8.03
N THR A 86 3.42 -24.76 -7.06
CA THR A 86 2.14 -25.43 -7.28
C THR A 86 1.01 -24.40 -7.18
N LEU A 87 0.55 -23.91 -8.32
CA LEU A 87 -0.49 -22.90 -8.41
C LEU A 87 -1.82 -23.52 -8.81
N SER A 88 -2.93 -23.03 -8.21
CA SER A 88 -4.26 -23.27 -8.75
C SER A 88 -4.39 -22.60 -10.12
N ASP A 89 -5.33 -23.07 -10.97
CA ASP A 89 -5.56 -22.48 -12.30
C ASP A 89 -5.87 -20.97 -12.20
N TYR A 90 -6.63 -20.59 -11.18
CA TYR A 90 -6.95 -19.18 -10.91
C TYR A 90 -5.69 -18.34 -10.59
N SER A 91 -4.82 -18.87 -9.71
CA SER A 91 -3.57 -18.18 -9.35
C SER A 91 -2.60 -18.14 -10.53
N ARG A 92 -2.47 -19.25 -11.26
CA ARG A 92 -1.60 -19.35 -12.43
C ARG A 92 -1.90 -18.30 -13.48
N ALA A 93 -3.15 -18.19 -13.93
CA ALA A 93 -3.55 -17.19 -14.93
C ALA A 93 -3.25 -15.75 -14.49
N ARG A 94 -3.43 -15.45 -13.19
CA ARG A 94 -3.14 -14.12 -12.65
C ARG A 94 -1.63 -13.84 -12.56
N VAL A 95 -0.86 -14.81 -12.12
CA VAL A 95 0.60 -14.68 -12.01
C VAL A 95 1.22 -14.54 -13.40
N GLU A 96 0.84 -15.38 -14.36
CA GLU A 96 1.34 -15.29 -15.73
C GLU A 96 1.02 -13.92 -16.37
N SER A 97 -0.21 -13.44 -16.20
CA SER A 97 -0.57 -12.10 -16.66
C SER A 97 0.24 -11.01 -15.93
N ALA A 98 0.43 -11.12 -14.61
CA ALA A 98 1.23 -10.16 -13.84
C ALA A 98 2.69 -10.16 -14.33
N GLN A 99 3.29 -11.33 -14.58
CA GLN A 99 4.67 -11.41 -15.06
C GLN A 99 4.85 -10.81 -16.47
N GLN A 100 3.85 -10.91 -17.35
CA GLN A 100 3.88 -10.21 -18.64
C GLN A 100 3.84 -8.67 -18.49
N LEU A 101 3.24 -8.17 -17.39
CA LEU A 101 3.07 -6.75 -17.12
C LEU A 101 4.18 -6.15 -16.25
N ALA A 102 4.94 -6.97 -15.54
CA ALA A 102 5.99 -6.52 -14.62
C ALA A 102 7.06 -5.63 -15.31
N PRO A 103 7.61 -6.00 -16.50
CA PRO A 103 8.60 -5.18 -17.20
C PRO A 103 8.06 -3.81 -17.64
N LEU A 104 6.73 -3.64 -17.65
CA LEU A 104 6.07 -2.40 -18.06
C LEU A 104 5.91 -1.40 -16.90
N GLY A 105 6.37 -1.74 -15.70
CA GLY A 105 6.30 -0.89 -14.51
C GLY A 105 4.87 -0.60 -14.03
N LEU A 106 3.94 -1.53 -14.28
CA LEU A 106 2.55 -1.37 -13.86
C LEU A 106 2.40 -1.63 -12.35
N PRO A 107 1.46 -0.93 -11.69
CA PRO A 107 1.19 -1.15 -10.28
C PRO A 107 0.65 -2.56 -10.00
N LEU A 108 1.01 -3.12 -8.85
CA LEU A 108 0.54 -4.44 -8.42
C LEU A 108 -0.98 -4.45 -8.15
N ASN A 109 -1.52 -3.40 -7.54
CA ASN A 109 -2.92 -3.36 -7.11
C ASN A 109 -3.64 -2.07 -7.56
N LEU A 110 -4.49 -2.17 -8.58
CA LEU A 110 -5.28 -1.04 -9.08
C LEU A 110 -6.54 -0.76 -8.25
N ASP A 111 -6.86 -1.54 -7.23
CA ASP A 111 -7.92 -1.22 -6.25
C ASP A 111 -7.42 -0.28 -5.15
N ALA A 112 -6.13 -0.23 -4.91
CA ALA A 112 -5.45 0.70 -4.00
C ALA A 112 -5.29 2.10 -4.64
N TRP A 113 -4.56 2.99 -3.96
CA TRP A 113 -4.26 4.33 -4.49
C TRP A 113 -3.46 4.32 -5.79
N ASP A 114 -2.79 3.22 -6.09
CA ASP A 114 -2.10 3.01 -7.36
C ASP A 114 -3.04 3.01 -8.57
N GLY A 115 -4.30 2.63 -8.38
CA GLY A 115 -5.34 2.78 -9.41
C GLY A 115 -5.86 4.21 -9.59
N TYR A 116 -5.40 5.16 -8.76
CA TYR A 116 -5.87 6.56 -8.74
C TYR A 116 -4.72 7.56 -8.57
N PRO A 117 -3.67 7.51 -9.40
CA PRO A 117 -2.44 8.28 -9.19
C PRO A 117 -2.67 9.79 -9.23
N ALA A 118 -3.61 10.29 -10.02
CA ALA A 118 -3.99 11.70 -10.04
C ALA A 118 -4.63 12.14 -8.71
N ALA A 119 -5.48 11.30 -8.10
CA ALA A 119 -6.07 11.57 -6.78
C ALA A 119 -5.01 11.51 -5.68
N ARG A 120 -4.09 10.53 -5.72
CA ARG A 120 -2.94 10.44 -4.79
C ARG A 120 -2.08 11.69 -4.87
N THR A 121 -1.78 12.17 -6.07
CA THR A 121 -1.03 13.42 -6.26
C THR A 121 -1.73 14.63 -5.63
N ARG A 122 -3.05 14.74 -5.75
CA ARG A 122 -3.82 15.82 -5.10
C ARG A 122 -3.77 15.71 -3.58
N LEU A 123 -3.93 14.49 -3.04
CA LEU A 123 -3.81 14.24 -1.61
C LEU A 123 -2.41 14.59 -1.08
N TYR A 124 -1.36 14.15 -1.76
CA TYR A 124 0.03 14.46 -1.36
C TYR A 124 0.30 15.96 -1.33
N ARG A 125 -0.22 16.73 -2.29
CA ARG A 125 -0.14 18.21 -2.26
C ARG A 125 -0.84 18.78 -1.03
N ALA A 126 -2.01 18.26 -0.67
CA ALA A 126 -2.73 18.70 0.52
C ALA A 126 -1.96 18.35 1.81
N LEU A 127 -1.39 17.16 1.91
CA LEU A 127 -0.56 16.71 3.04
C LEU A 127 0.70 17.58 3.18
N LEU A 128 1.41 17.82 2.09
CA LEU A 128 2.62 18.67 2.08
C LEU A 128 2.31 20.10 2.52
N LYS A 129 1.16 20.65 2.15
CA LYS A 129 0.73 22.01 2.48
C LYS A 129 0.20 22.13 3.91
N SER A 130 -0.61 21.16 4.35
CA SER A 130 -1.49 21.33 5.49
C SER A 130 -1.32 20.31 6.61
N ALA A 131 -0.37 19.38 6.51
CA ALA A 131 -0.03 18.45 7.59
C ALA A 131 1.39 18.70 8.10
N SER A 132 1.62 18.44 9.40
CA SER A 132 2.95 18.49 10.00
C SER A 132 3.67 17.16 9.81
N ASN A 133 3.10 16.08 10.35
CA ASN A 133 3.65 14.73 10.29
C ASN A 133 2.53 13.77 9.90
N PRO A 134 2.24 13.57 8.60
CA PRO A 134 1.17 12.68 8.18
C PRO A 134 1.58 11.21 8.31
N ILE A 135 0.66 10.43 8.87
CA ILE A 135 0.74 8.97 8.96
C ILE A 135 -0.50 8.42 8.26
N SER A 136 -0.34 7.49 7.33
CA SER A 136 -1.42 6.68 6.77
C SER A 136 -1.48 5.33 7.48
N LEU A 137 -2.68 4.91 7.88
CA LEU A 137 -2.95 3.56 8.35
C LEU A 137 -3.85 2.86 7.35
N ALA A 138 -3.45 1.69 6.89
CA ALA A 138 -4.18 0.93 5.88
C ALA A 138 -4.35 -0.54 6.28
N GLY A 139 -5.33 -1.20 5.67
CA GLY A 139 -5.60 -2.63 5.77
C GLY A 139 -5.79 -3.25 4.39
N ASP A 140 -6.87 -4.02 4.23
CA ASP A 140 -7.37 -4.60 2.97
C ASP A 140 -6.55 -5.79 2.43
N THR A 141 -5.23 -5.69 2.40
CA THR A 141 -4.34 -6.69 1.77
C THR A 141 -4.00 -7.87 2.67
N HIS A 142 -4.34 -7.78 3.95
CA HIS A 142 -4.11 -8.81 4.98
C HIS A 142 -2.63 -9.11 5.27
N ASN A 143 -1.71 -8.29 4.80
CA ASN A 143 -0.27 -8.39 5.01
C ASN A 143 0.26 -7.15 5.72
N GLY A 144 1.43 -7.27 6.36
CA GLY A 144 2.12 -6.15 6.97
C GLY A 144 2.90 -5.32 5.95
N TRP A 145 2.70 -4.00 5.94
CA TRP A 145 3.38 -3.09 5.01
C TRP A 145 3.87 -1.84 5.75
N ALA A 146 5.03 -1.36 5.38
CA ALA A 146 5.52 -0.07 5.84
C ALA A 146 6.15 0.72 4.68
N PHE A 147 5.71 1.96 4.47
CA PHE A 147 6.18 2.78 3.35
C PHE A 147 6.70 4.13 3.79
N ASN A 148 7.70 4.60 3.07
CA ASN A 148 8.13 5.99 3.03
C ASN A 148 7.44 6.66 1.84
N LEU A 149 6.32 7.35 2.09
CA LEU A 149 5.54 7.97 1.04
C LEU A 149 6.27 9.17 0.42
N ALA A 150 6.43 9.17 -0.90
CA ALA A 150 7.08 10.25 -1.62
C ALA A 150 6.24 10.74 -2.81
N ASP A 151 6.31 12.03 -3.11
CA ASP A 151 5.70 12.57 -4.31
C ASP A 151 6.50 12.18 -5.58
N ASN A 152 5.99 12.54 -6.76
CA ASN A 152 6.64 12.20 -8.03
C ASN A 152 7.99 12.89 -8.26
N LYS A 153 8.42 13.77 -7.32
CA LYS A 153 9.73 14.41 -7.32
C LYS A 153 10.66 13.86 -6.24
N GLY A 154 10.23 12.78 -5.56
CA GLY A 154 10.99 12.17 -4.46
C GLY A 154 10.89 12.92 -3.13
N LYS A 155 10.05 13.95 -3.00
CA LYS A 155 9.87 14.68 -1.75
C LYS A 155 9.07 13.84 -0.76
N ALA A 156 9.62 13.65 0.45
CA ALA A 156 8.95 12.92 1.52
C ALA A 156 7.61 13.58 1.89
N VAL A 157 6.55 12.80 1.85
CA VAL A 157 5.18 13.22 2.18
C VAL A 157 4.82 12.81 3.60
N GLY A 158 5.10 11.58 3.98
CA GLY A 158 4.78 10.99 5.27
C GLY A 158 5.12 9.51 5.26
N VAL A 159 4.57 8.77 6.21
CA VAL A 159 4.77 7.32 6.31
C VAL A 159 3.43 6.60 6.27
N GLU A 160 3.44 5.35 5.83
CA GLU A 160 2.26 4.49 5.90
C GLU A 160 2.59 3.18 6.61
N ILE A 161 1.66 2.73 7.44
CA ILE A 161 1.69 1.42 8.09
C ILE A 161 0.44 0.66 7.65
N GLY A 162 0.65 -0.43 6.95
CA GLY A 162 -0.37 -1.43 6.62
C GLY A 162 -0.38 -2.52 7.68
N THR A 163 -1.58 -2.80 8.21
CA THR A 163 -1.74 -3.83 9.24
C THR A 163 -1.90 -5.22 8.63
N PRO A 164 -1.29 -6.27 9.22
CA PRO A 164 -1.59 -7.64 8.83
C PRO A 164 -3.06 -7.98 9.05
N GLY A 165 -3.55 -9.00 8.35
CA GLY A 165 -4.88 -9.54 8.60
C GLY A 165 -4.97 -10.21 9.98
N VAL A 166 -6.10 -10.09 10.66
CA VAL A 166 -6.31 -10.77 11.94
C VAL A 166 -6.43 -12.28 11.73
N THR A 167 -7.26 -12.70 10.76
CA THR A 167 -7.50 -14.12 10.44
C THR A 167 -7.54 -14.41 8.94
N SER A 168 -7.80 -13.39 8.11
CA SER A 168 -7.93 -13.55 6.67
C SER A 168 -6.60 -13.90 6.00
N PRO A 169 -6.59 -14.81 5.00
CA PRO A 169 -5.38 -15.15 4.25
C PRO A 169 -4.86 -13.95 3.46
N GLY A 170 -3.55 -13.89 3.27
CA GLY A 170 -2.88 -12.85 2.52
C GLY A 170 -2.25 -13.37 1.23
N LEU A 171 -1.17 -12.71 0.80
CA LEU A 171 -0.49 -12.97 -0.47
C LEU A 171 0.05 -14.40 -0.59
N GLU A 172 0.49 -15.00 0.52
CA GLU A 172 1.01 -16.39 0.59
C GLU A 172 0.01 -17.45 0.10
N THR A 173 -1.28 -17.14 0.16
CA THR A 173 -2.33 -18.06 -0.34
C THR A 173 -2.38 -18.10 -1.87
N TYR A 174 -2.03 -17.00 -2.50
CA TYR A 174 -2.06 -16.86 -3.97
C TYR A 174 -0.70 -17.14 -4.61
N LEU A 175 0.38 -16.90 -3.88
CA LEU A 175 1.76 -17.08 -4.31
C LEU A 175 2.49 -17.91 -3.25
N PRO A 176 2.50 -19.25 -3.37
CA PRO A 176 3.12 -20.15 -2.41
C PRO A 176 4.64 -20.22 -2.61
N MET A 177 5.31 -19.14 -2.27
CA MET A 177 6.76 -19.06 -2.22
C MET A 177 7.22 -18.64 -0.81
N PRO A 178 8.50 -18.86 -0.43
CA PRO A 178 9.02 -18.42 0.85
C PRO A 178 8.77 -16.92 1.08
N SER A 179 8.23 -16.56 2.24
CA SER A 179 7.85 -15.17 2.54
C SER A 179 9.04 -14.21 2.50
N THR A 180 10.23 -14.67 2.85
CA THR A 180 11.47 -13.89 2.76
C THR A 180 11.87 -13.57 1.32
N GLU A 181 11.68 -14.52 0.41
CA GLU A 181 11.95 -14.34 -1.02
C GLU A 181 10.95 -13.36 -1.64
N MET A 182 9.66 -13.54 -1.36
CA MET A 182 8.62 -12.60 -1.80
C MET A 182 8.87 -11.19 -1.25
N ALA A 183 9.26 -11.06 0.02
CA ALA A 183 9.59 -9.78 0.63
C ALA A 183 10.76 -9.09 -0.09
N SER A 184 11.81 -9.83 -0.44
CA SER A 184 12.96 -9.31 -1.20
C SER A 184 12.54 -8.77 -2.57
N LEU A 185 11.78 -9.55 -3.34
CA LEU A 185 11.27 -9.14 -4.65
C LEU A 185 10.40 -7.88 -4.59
N LEU A 186 9.54 -7.76 -3.56
CA LEU A 186 8.70 -6.59 -3.36
C LEU A 186 9.52 -5.35 -2.96
N LEU A 187 10.51 -5.51 -2.08
CA LEU A 187 11.40 -4.42 -1.66
C LEU A 187 12.25 -3.90 -2.84
N GLU A 188 12.76 -4.80 -3.68
CA GLU A 188 13.53 -4.45 -4.88
C GLU A 188 12.68 -3.71 -5.92
N SER A 189 11.45 -4.17 -6.15
CA SER A 189 10.55 -3.59 -7.16
C SER A 189 9.86 -2.31 -6.71
N SER A 190 9.82 -2.00 -5.41
CA SER A 190 8.99 -0.93 -4.83
C SER A 190 9.80 0.01 -3.91
N PRO A 191 10.48 1.03 -4.45
CA PRO A 191 11.42 1.88 -3.68
C PRO A 191 10.83 2.64 -2.49
N GLU A 192 9.50 2.85 -2.43
CA GLU A 192 8.83 3.45 -1.28
C GLU A 192 8.60 2.46 -0.13
N LEU A 193 8.68 1.15 -0.41
CA LEU A 193 8.48 0.09 0.58
C LEU A 193 9.70 -0.01 1.49
N ALA A 194 9.49 0.14 2.80
CA ALA A 194 10.53 0.10 3.82
C ALA A 194 10.59 -1.26 4.54
N ALA A 195 9.42 -1.89 4.72
CA ALA A 195 9.32 -3.22 5.30
C ALA A 195 8.03 -3.91 4.84
N VAL A 196 8.05 -5.24 4.79
CA VAL A 196 6.87 -6.05 4.42
C VAL A 196 6.90 -7.39 5.13
N ASP A 197 5.72 -7.87 5.53
CA ASP A 197 5.48 -9.26 5.92
C ASP A 197 4.33 -9.81 5.08
N THR A 198 4.59 -10.87 4.33
CA THR A 198 3.63 -11.46 3.37
C THR A 198 2.94 -12.71 3.89
N ALA A 199 3.23 -13.18 5.12
CA ALA A 199 2.78 -14.49 5.58
C ALA A 199 2.06 -14.48 6.93
N GLN A 200 2.44 -13.59 7.84
CA GLN A 200 1.97 -13.67 9.23
C GLN A 200 0.66 -12.92 9.46
N ARG A 201 -0.07 -13.34 10.50
CA ARG A 201 -1.35 -12.74 10.93
C ARG A 201 -1.17 -12.06 12.27
N GLY A 202 -1.95 -10.99 12.51
CA GLY A 202 -1.84 -10.25 13.76
C GLY A 202 -2.44 -8.86 13.68
N TRP A 203 -1.79 -7.93 14.35
CA TRP A 203 -2.20 -6.52 14.40
C TRP A 203 -1.01 -5.58 14.45
N THR A 204 -1.28 -4.30 14.30
CA THR A 204 -0.29 -3.23 14.46
C THR A 204 -0.47 -2.57 15.81
N GLU A 205 0.59 -2.45 16.59
CA GLU A 205 0.66 -1.60 17.76
C GLU A 205 1.40 -0.30 17.40
N MET A 206 0.82 0.85 17.76
CA MET A 206 1.40 2.16 17.46
C MET A 206 1.38 3.04 18.70
N THR A 207 2.50 3.72 18.95
CA THR A 207 2.61 4.74 19.99
C THR A 207 2.97 6.08 19.37
N LEU A 208 2.26 7.12 19.79
CA LEU A 208 2.50 8.51 19.35
C LEU A 208 2.90 9.35 20.55
N THR A 209 4.06 9.98 20.46
CA THR A 209 4.50 11.03 21.38
C THR A 209 4.68 12.34 20.59
N PRO A 210 4.89 13.50 21.24
CA PRO A 210 5.22 14.71 20.49
C PRO A 210 6.49 14.58 19.64
N GLU A 211 7.44 13.74 20.05
CA GLU A 211 8.78 13.61 19.44
C GLU A 211 8.82 12.55 18.33
N ALA A 212 8.07 11.45 18.53
CA ALA A 212 8.15 10.29 17.62
C ALA A 212 6.83 9.51 17.54
N MET A 213 6.64 8.87 16.41
CA MET A 213 5.76 7.73 16.21
C MET A 213 6.60 6.46 16.20
N THR A 214 6.22 5.45 16.99
CA THR A 214 6.74 4.09 16.88
C THR A 214 5.62 3.15 16.48
N SER A 215 5.91 2.18 15.65
CA SER A 215 4.97 1.15 15.22
C SER A 215 5.65 -0.21 15.17
N GLN A 216 4.90 -1.25 15.54
CA GLN A 216 5.39 -2.62 15.52
C GLN A 216 4.23 -3.58 15.19
N TRP A 217 4.48 -4.51 14.29
CA TRP A 217 3.56 -5.60 14.08
C TRP A 217 3.65 -6.61 15.23
N ARG A 218 2.50 -7.11 15.66
CA ARG A 218 2.35 -8.19 16.61
C ARG A 218 1.77 -9.37 15.87
N PHE A 219 2.49 -10.46 15.78
CA PHE A 219 2.07 -11.64 15.05
C PHE A 219 1.62 -12.75 16.00
N VAL A 220 0.61 -13.51 15.58
CA VAL A 220 0.10 -14.67 16.31
C VAL A 220 0.65 -15.96 15.70
N SER A 221 0.97 -16.93 16.55
CA SER A 221 1.52 -18.21 16.10
C SER A 221 0.48 -19.08 15.37
N SER A 222 -0.80 -18.84 15.57
CA SER A 222 -1.89 -19.57 14.91
C SER A 222 -3.18 -18.75 14.94
N VAL A 223 -3.95 -18.83 13.86
CA VAL A 223 -5.34 -18.34 13.78
C VAL A 223 -6.36 -19.47 13.81
N ALA A 224 -5.91 -20.71 13.82
CA ALA A 224 -6.76 -21.92 13.83
C ALA A 224 -6.97 -22.50 15.23
N LEU A 225 -6.17 -22.10 16.20
CA LEU A 225 -6.22 -22.61 17.58
C LEU A 225 -6.71 -21.52 18.53
N PRO A 226 -7.45 -21.88 19.59
CA PRO A 226 -7.92 -20.91 20.59
C PRO A 226 -6.80 -20.37 21.48
N THR A 227 -5.65 -21.04 21.51
CA THR A 227 -4.44 -20.62 22.24
C THR A 227 -3.34 -20.28 21.24
N TYR A 228 -2.66 -19.17 21.46
CA TYR A 228 -1.55 -18.72 20.61
C TYR A 228 -0.49 -18.00 21.45
N THR A 229 0.70 -17.95 20.92
CA THR A 229 1.78 -17.05 21.38
C THR A 229 1.91 -15.87 20.43
N THR A 230 2.51 -14.78 20.89
CA THR A 230 2.77 -13.62 20.05
C THR A 230 4.27 -13.43 19.84
N THR A 231 4.61 -13.00 18.63
CA THR A 231 5.95 -12.52 18.28
C THR A 231 5.86 -11.08 17.77
N THR A 232 7.00 -10.40 17.70
CA THR A 232 7.06 -9.00 17.26
C THR A 232 7.80 -8.91 15.93
N GLY A 233 7.26 -8.12 15.02
CA GLY A 233 7.94 -7.69 13.82
C GLY A 233 8.97 -6.58 14.11
N PRO A 234 9.57 -6.00 13.07
CA PRO A 234 10.53 -4.91 13.22
C PRO A 234 9.89 -3.70 13.91
N LEU A 235 10.68 -3.02 14.74
CA LEU A 235 10.31 -1.72 15.27
C LEU A 235 10.55 -0.66 14.19
N MET A 236 9.53 0.11 13.88
CA MET A 236 9.57 1.21 12.93
C MET A 236 9.39 2.52 13.68
N GLU A 237 10.27 3.47 13.48
CA GLU A 237 10.19 4.80 14.10
C GLU A 237 10.07 5.88 13.02
N CYS A 238 9.28 6.92 13.28
CA CYS A 238 9.28 8.16 12.52
C CYS A 238 9.36 9.33 13.49
N ARG A 239 10.45 10.09 13.45
CA ARG A 239 10.59 11.30 14.26
C ARG A 239 9.75 12.44 13.71
N ALA A 240 9.22 13.28 14.60
CA ALA A 240 8.48 14.46 14.21
C ALA A 240 9.37 15.35 13.31
N GLY A 241 8.84 15.73 12.14
CA GLY A 241 9.55 16.47 11.10
C GLY A 241 10.28 15.61 10.06
N ALA A 242 10.61 14.35 10.33
CA ALA A 242 11.38 13.48 9.43
C ALA A 242 10.57 12.98 8.23
N ARG A 243 9.29 12.64 8.43
CA ARG A 243 8.40 12.06 7.39
C ARG A 243 8.98 10.80 6.73
N LYS A 244 9.80 10.07 7.45
CA LYS A 244 10.49 8.86 6.99
C LYS A 244 10.68 7.91 8.17
N LEU A 245 10.52 6.61 7.90
CA LEU A 245 10.83 5.53 8.83
C LEU A 245 12.34 5.31 8.93
N SER A 246 12.78 4.95 10.11
CA SER A 246 14.13 4.52 10.46
C SER A 246 14.06 3.18 11.21
#